data_0cd882dab5bea3831b6a3639b75517d4
#
_entry.id   0cd882dab5bea3831b6a3639b75517d4
#
_cell.length_a   1.000
_cell.length_b   1.000
_cell.length_c   1.000
_cell.angle_alpha   90.00
_cell.angle_beta   90.00
_cell.angle_gamma   90.00
#
_symmetry.space_group_name_H-M   'P 1'
#
loop_
_entity.id
_entity.type
_entity.pdbx_description
1 polymer ?
#
loop_
_entity_poly.entity_id
_entity_poly.type
_entity_poly.pdbx_seq_one_letter_code
_entity_poly.pdbx_strand_id
1 'polypeptide(L)'
;MALEHLEHKDALDLAADAARQEAAEGAPEGWSEVAATVRGRLRSVLDPAVPILVHDARGRVDHDDEGSRTWVTDRVVRTALRRALQTSPTHAPSAIRLVVDGGRLDRLELDLVAAYGVELRPLADAVRAVVLRELRALLGPDPAFGPAQVAIAFVDVVPGDPRVV
;
A
#
# COMPACT_ATOMS: atom_id res chain seq x y z
N MET A 1 15.36 -33.37 -21.11
CA MET A 1 14.90 -31.98 -20.93
C MET A 1 13.55 -31.66 -21.58
N ALA A 2 13.18 -32.16 -22.77
CA ALA A 2 11.85 -31.90 -23.37
C ALA A 2 10.69 -32.71 -22.78
N LEU A 3 10.94 -33.92 -22.27
CA LEU A 3 9.93 -34.82 -21.69
C LEU A 3 9.48 -34.36 -20.29
N GLU A 4 10.38 -33.85 -19.46
CA GLU A 4 10.04 -33.30 -18.13
C GLU A 4 9.12 -32.08 -18.19
N HIS A 5 9.20 -31.30 -19.25
CA HIS A 5 8.37 -30.11 -19.46
C HIS A 5 6.92 -30.45 -19.85
N LEU A 6 6.71 -31.60 -20.52
CA LEU A 6 5.38 -32.10 -20.91
C LEU A 6 4.65 -32.70 -19.70
N GLU A 7 5.34 -33.50 -18.86
CA GLU A 7 4.74 -34.05 -17.65
C GLU A 7 4.32 -33.00 -16.62
N HIS A 8 5.07 -31.89 -16.55
CA HIS A 8 4.74 -30.77 -15.64
C HIS A 8 3.51 -29.98 -16.09
N LYS A 9 3.30 -29.88 -17.41
CA LYS A 9 2.14 -29.21 -17.99
C LYS A 9 0.86 -30.02 -17.78
N ASP A 10 0.93 -31.32 -17.95
CA ASP A 10 -0.20 -32.22 -17.72
C ASP A 10 -0.62 -32.27 -16.24
N ALA A 11 0.34 -32.19 -15.30
CA ALA A 11 0.06 -32.14 -13.87
C ALA A 11 -0.63 -30.84 -13.44
N LEU A 12 -0.27 -29.71 -14.05
CA LEU A 12 -0.91 -28.41 -13.81
C LEU A 12 -2.33 -28.33 -14.38
N ASP A 13 -2.54 -28.92 -15.57
CA ASP A 13 -3.87 -28.97 -16.19
C ASP A 13 -4.81 -29.89 -15.40
N LEU A 14 -4.33 -31.03 -14.92
CA LEU A 14 -5.06 -31.93 -14.02
C LEU A 14 -5.42 -31.26 -12.68
N ALA A 15 -4.49 -30.52 -12.09
CA ALA A 15 -4.75 -29.78 -10.86
C ALA A 15 -5.75 -28.63 -11.08
N ALA A 16 -5.70 -27.97 -12.23
CA ALA A 16 -6.66 -26.91 -12.58
C ALA A 16 -8.07 -27.47 -12.84
N ASP A 17 -8.17 -28.67 -13.42
CA ASP A 17 -9.46 -29.34 -13.65
C ASP A 17 -10.06 -29.85 -12.33
N ALA A 18 -9.24 -30.43 -11.46
CA ALA A 18 -9.68 -30.83 -10.11
C ALA A 18 -10.18 -29.64 -9.31
N ALA A 19 -9.47 -28.50 -9.34
CA ALA A 19 -9.90 -27.29 -8.67
C ALA A 19 -11.21 -26.70 -9.24
N ARG A 20 -11.46 -26.86 -10.55
CA ARG A 20 -12.73 -26.46 -11.17
C ARG A 20 -13.89 -27.37 -10.78
N GLN A 21 -13.64 -28.68 -10.64
CA GLN A 21 -14.64 -29.64 -10.19
C GLN A 21 -15.03 -29.41 -8.71
N GLU A 22 -14.06 -29.21 -7.81
CA GLU A 22 -14.31 -28.82 -6.41
C GLU A 22 -15.10 -27.51 -6.31
N ALA A 23 -14.81 -26.51 -7.17
CA ALA A 23 -15.55 -25.27 -7.20
C ALA A 23 -17.00 -25.43 -7.67
N ALA A 24 -17.31 -26.47 -8.44
CA ALA A 24 -18.67 -26.78 -8.92
C ALA A 24 -19.54 -27.49 -7.87
N GLU A 25 -18.94 -28.15 -6.87
CA GLU A 25 -19.63 -28.86 -5.79
C GLU A 25 -20.15 -27.94 -4.66
N GLY A 26 -19.94 -26.64 -4.78
CA GLY A 26 -20.34 -25.63 -3.80
C GLY A 26 -19.25 -25.36 -2.77
N ALA A 27 -18.85 -24.11 -2.66
CA ALA A 27 -17.82 -23.70 -1.72
C ALA A 27 -18.31 -23.88 -0.27
N PRO A 28 -17.52 -24.47 0.64
CA PRO A 28 -17.84 -24.57 2.06
C PRO A 28 -18.20 -23.21 2.67
N GLU A 29 -19.05 -23.21 3.69
CA GLU A 29 -19.44 -21.99 4.40
C GLU A 29 -18.16 -21.28 4.93
N GLY A 30 -17.99 -19.97 4.64
CA GLY A 30 -16.77 -19.22 4.98
C GLY A 30 -15.66 -19.22 3.90
N TRP A 31 -15.79 -20.04 2.83
CA TRP A 31 -14.75 -20.10 1.78
C TRP A 31 -14.54 -18.79 1.03
N SER A 32 -15.60 -17.98 0.88
CA SER A 32 -15.52 -16.65 0.27
C SER A 32 -14.56 -15.72 1.01
N GLU A 33 -14.54 -15.80 2.33
CA GLU A 33 -13.69 -14.99 3.21
C GLU A 33 -12.22 -15.46 3.16
N VAL A 34 -12.01 -16.78 3.19
CA VAL A 34 -10.69 -17.39 3.00
C VAL A 34 -10.14 -17.06 1.61
N ALA A 35 -10.94 -17.21 0.57
CA ALA A 35 -10.55 -16.90 -0.81
C ALA A 35 -10.27 -15.39 -1.01
N ALA A 36 -10.98 -14.50 -0.33
CA ALA A 36 -10.70 -13.06 -0.34
C ALA A 36 -9.36 -12.76 0.35
N THR A 37 -9.10 -13.40 1.48
CA THR A 37 -7.83 -13.26 2.22
C THR A 37 -6.65 -13.80 1.41
N VAL A 38 -6.79 -14.97 0.80
CA VAL A 38 -5.75 -15.59 -0.05
C VAL A 38 -5.51 -14.74 -1.30
N ARG A 39 -6.56 -14.27 -1.98
CA ARG A 39 -6.43 -13.34 -3.12
C ARG A 39 -5.77 -12.03 -2.74
N GLY A 40 -6.07 -11.49 -1.56
CA GLY A 40 -5.40 -10.30 -1.02
C GLY A 40 -3.90 -10.53 -0.82
N ARG A 41 -3.53 -11.67 -0.23
CA ARG A 41 -2.12 -12.06 -0.05
C ARG A 41 -1.41 -12.35 -1.36
N LEU A 42 -2.05 -13.02 -2.30
CA LEU A 42 -1.48 -13.29 -3.63
C LEU A 42 -1.24 -11.99 -4.41
N ARG A 43 -2.17 -11.04 -4.40
CA ARG A 43 -1.95 -9.72 -5.01
C ARG A 43 -0.76 -9.00 -4.39
N SER A 44 -0.59 -9.06 -3.07
CA SER A 44 0.55 -8.43 -2.40
C SER A 44 1.89 -9.09 -2.72
N VAL A 45 1.90 -10.37 -3.14
CA VAL A 45 3.10 -11.10 -3.57
C VAL A 45 3.38 -10.88 -5.05
N LEU A 46 2.33 -10.77 -5.89
CA LEU A 46 2.44 -10.60 -7.35
C LEU A 46 2.66 -9.14 -7.77
N ASP A 47 2.36 -8.17 -6.89
CA ASP A 47 2.62 -6.76 -7.17
C ASP A 47 4.08 -6.45 -6.78
N PRO A 48 4.99 -6.26 -7.74
CA PRO A 48 6.39 -6.03 -7.43
C PRO A 48 6.52 -4.77 -6.58
N ALA A 49 7.26 -4.88 -5.47
CA ALA A 49 7.52 -3.74 -4.61
C ALA A 49 8.31 -2.68 -5.39
N VAL A 50 7.80 -1.46 -5.42
CA VAL A 50 8.43 -0.34 -6.12
C VAL A 50 9.48 0.29 -5.21
N PRO A 51 10.77 0.34 -5.62
CA PRO A 51 11.82 0.99 -4.84
C PRO A 51 11.70 2.51 -4.94
N ILE A 52 11.84 3.19 -3.80
CA ILE A 52 11.85 4.64 -3.67
C ILE A 52 13.21 5.06 -3.11
N LEU A 53 13.86 6.01 -3.74
CA LEU A 53 15.16 6.56 -3.34
C LEU A 53 15.06 7.26 -2.00
N VAL A 54 16.06 7.05 -1.15
CA VAL A 54 16.28 7.81 0.08
C VAL A 54 17.15 9.03 -0.21
N HIS A 55 16.92 10.11 0.53
CA HIS A 55 17.68 11.35 0.44
C HIS A 55 18.49 11.60 1.71
N ASP A 56 19.67 12.18 1.56
CA ASP A 56 20.51 12.64 2.67
C ASP A 56 19.87 13.86 3.37
N ALA A 57 20.44 14.29 4.49
CA ALA A 57 19.95 15.46 5.25
C ALA A 57 19.93 16.76 4.43
N ARG A 58 20.61 16.81 3.28
CA ARG A 58 20.65 17.95 2.36
C ARG A 58 19.67 17.83 1.19
N GLY A 59 18.87 16.75 1.17
CA GLY A 59 17.90 16.50 0.11
C GLY A 59 18.48 15.97 -1.21
N ARG A 60 19.69 15.43 -1.18
CA ARG A 60 20.32 14.77 -2.32
C ARG A 60 20.10 13.26 -2.19
N VAL A 61 20.10 12.54 -3.30
CA VAL A 61 20.02 11.07 -3.26
C VAL A 61 21.13 10.54 -2.37
N ASP A 62 20.76 9.72 -1.39
CA ASP A 62 21.67 9.13 -0.42
C ASP A 62 22.59 8.10 -1.10
N HIS A 63 23.89 8.20 -0.84
CA HIS A 63 24.90 7.28 -1.33
C HIS A 63 25.83 6.94 -0.17
N ASP A 64 26.22 5.67 -0.07
CA ASP A 64 27.30 5.27 0.83
C ASP A 64 28.68 5.68 0.29
N ASP A 65 29.74 5.34 1.03
CA ASP A 65 31.12 5.68 0.67
C ASP A 65 31.59 4.99 -0.63
N GLU A 66 30.95 3.88 -1.01
CA GLU A 66 31.19 3.13 -2.25
C GLU A 66 30.31 3.61 -3.42
N GLY A 67 29.42 4.58 -3.19
CA GLY A 67 28.51 5.15 -4.18
C GLY A 67 27.24 4.33 -4.40
N SER A 68 26.93 3.35 -3.53
CA SER A 68 25.69 2.61 -3.55
C SER A 68 24.52 3.46 -3.06
N ARG A 69 23.31 3.22 -3.58
CA ARG A 69 22.11 3.98 -3.25
C ARG A 69 21.26 3.23 -2.22
N THR A 70 20.68 3.97 -1.28
CA THR A 70 19.71 3.44 -0.35
C THR A 70 18.31 3.55 -0.94
N TRP A 71 17.52 2.46 -0.81
CA TRP A 71 16.16 2.36 -1.30
C TRP A 71 15.23 1.88 -0.20
N VAL A 72 14.02 2.42 -0.19
CA VAL A 72 12.92 1.94 0.65
C VAL A 72 11.77 1.53 -0.28
N THR A 73 11.18 0.36 -0.04
CA THR A 73 10.06 -0.06 -0.89
C THR A 73 8.77 0.69 -0.53
N ASP A 74 7.90 0.89 -1.51
CA ASP A 74 6.57 1.48 -1.36
C ASP A 74 5.71 0.76 -0.31
N ARG A 75 5.93 -0.55 -0.09
CA ARG A 75 5.26 -1.33 0.96
C ARG A 75 5.63 -0.86 2.36
N VAL A 76 6.91 -0.57 2.59
CA VAL A 76 7.40 -0.04 3.87
C VAL A 76 6.79 1.32 4.13
N VAL A 77 6.81 2.20 3.12
CA VAL A 77 6.21 3.54 3.22
C VAL A 77 4.71 3.46 3.51
N ARG A 78 3.95 2.64 2.75
CA ARG A 78 2.51 2.44 3.00
C ARG A 78 2.21 1.91 4.40
N THR A 79 3.02 0.96 4.88
CA THR A 79 2.85 0.38 6.22
C THR A 79 3.07 1.42 7.31
N ALA A 80 4.12 2.21 7.20
CA ALA A 80 4.43 3.26 8.16
C ALA A 80 3.36 4.36 8.18
N LEU A 81 2.93 4.83 7.01
CA LEU A 81 1.85 5.81 6.89
C LEU A 81 0.53 5.28 7.48
N ARG A 82 0.16 4.04 7.16
CA ARG A 82 -1.05 3.43 7.73
C ARG A 82 -0.99 3.40 9.25
N ARG A 83 0.14 2.98 9.81
CA ARG A 83 0.35 2.95 11.27
C ARG A 83 0.25 4.34 11.89
N ALA A 84 0.86 5.36 11.27
CA ALA A 84 0.82 6.72 11.78
C ALA A 84 -0.58 7.34 11.73
N LEU A 85 -1.38 7.00 10.69
CA LEU A 85 -2.72 7.55 10.49
C LEU A 85 -3.81 6.81 11.26
N GLN A 86 -3.57 5.58 11.73
CA GLN A 86 -4.53 4.80 12.53
C GLN A 86 -4.52 5.15 14.03
N THR A 87 -3.80 6.16 14.45
CA THR A 87 -3.70 6.54 15.86
C THR A 87 -4.87 7.38 16.38
N SER A 88 -5.62 8.03 15.49
CA SER A 88 -6.71 8.93 15.84
C SER A 88 -8.09 8.29 15.64
N PRO A 89 -9.08 8.48 16.54
CA PRO A 89 -10.45 8.03 16.36
C PRO A 89 -11.26 8.90 15.41
N THR A 90 -10.67 9.99 14.87
CA THR A 90 -11.37 10.93 13.99
C THR A 90 -11.34 10.52 12.52
N HIS A 91 -10.41 9.64 12.15
CA HIS A 91 -10.25 9.19 10.76
C HIS A 91 -9.52 7.85 10.67
N ALA A 92 -9.72 7.17 9.53
CA ALA A 92 -8.96 5.97 9.16
C ALA A 92 -8.59 6.00 7.67
N PRO A 93 -7.39 5.54 7.28
CA PRO A 93 -7.02 5.42 5.89
C PRO A 93 -7.72 4.22 5.24
N SER A 94 -8.52 4.48 4.21
CA SER A 94 -9.16 3.46 3.36
C SER A 94 -8.19 2.96 2.29
N ALA A 95 -7.52 3.87 1.57
CA ALA A 95 -6.50 3.53 0.60
C ALA A 95 -5.32 4.50 0.67
N ILE A 96 -4.11 3.99 0.38
CA ILE A 96 -2.87 4.77 0.24
C ILE A 96 -2.23 4.36 -1.07
N ARG A 97 -2.15 5.28 -2.02
CA ARG A 97 -1.52 5.09 -3.33
C ARG A 97 -0.28 5.97 -3.44
N LEU A 98 0.83 5.38 -3.82
CA LEU A 98 2.09 6.07 -4.08
C LEU A 98 2.37 6.03 -5.57
N VAL A 99 2.57 7.18 -6.17
CA VAL A 99 3.01 7.31 -7.57
C VAL A 99 4.51 7.55 -7.54
N VAL A 100 5.26 6.61 -8.12
CA VAL A 100 6.73 6.65 -8.14
C VAL A 100 7.19 6.72 -9.59
N ASP A 101 8.01 7.71 -9.89
CA ASP A 101 8.62 7.88 -11.21
C ASP A 101 10.15 7.94 -11.08
N GLY A 102 10.86 7.14 -11.88
CA GLY A 102 12.32 7.04 -11.84
C GLY A 102 12.91 6.74 -10.45
N GLY A 103 12.13 6.08 -9.57
CA GLY A 103 12.52 5.80 -8.18
C GLY A 103 12.29 6.97 -7.22
N ARG A 104 11.65 8.06 -7.66
CA ARG A 104 11.28 9.19 -6.81
C ARG A 104 9.78 9.16 -6.53
N LEU A 105 9.39 9.50 -5.32
CA LEU A 105 7.98 9.69 -4.99
C LEU A 105 7.48 11.00 -5.64
N ASP A 106 6.61 10.87 -6.64
CA ASP A 106 6.01 12.00 -7.35
C ASP A 106 4.74 12.50 -6.68
N ARG A 107 3.87 11.59 -6.25
CA ARG A 107 2.57 11.91 -5.66
C ARG A 107 2.15 10.86 -4.64
N LEU A 108 1.42 11.29 -3.63
CA LEU A 108 0.70 10.46 -2.69
C LEU A 108 -0.80 10.78 -2.76
N GLU A 109 -1.62 9.75 -2.94
CA GLU A 109 -3.08 9.85 -2.90
C GLU A 109 -3.59 9.05 -1.69
N LEU A 110 -4.40 9.70 -0.87
CA LEU A 110 -4.91 9.17 0.38
C LEU A 110 -6.42 9.27 0.42
N ASP A 111 -7.10 8.13 0.48
CA ASP A 111 -8.52 8.05 0.72
C ASP A 111 -8.76 7.82 2.22
N LEU A 112 -9.60 8.65 2.82
CA LEU A 112 -9.92 8.63 4.24
C LEU A 112 -11.42 8.40 4.48
N VAL A 113 -11.72 7.66 5.53
CA VAL A 113 -13.03 7.66 6.18
C VAL A 113 -12.93 8.56 7.40
N ALA A 114 -13.87 9.50 7.56
CA ALA A 114 -13.90 10.42 8.68
C ALA A 114 -15.01 10.06 9.68
N ALA A 115 -14.84 10.40 10.95
CA ALA A 115 -15.92 10.38 11.93
C ALA A 115 -16.91 11.53 11.68
N TYR A 116 -18.20 11.26 11.87
CA TYR A 116 -19.25 12.28 11.75
C TYR A 116 -19.02 13.45 12.73
N GLY A 117 -19.21 14.68 12.27
CA GLY A 117 -19.07 15.89 13.05
C GLY A 117 -17.64 16.47 13.07
N VAL A 118 -16.66 15.83 12.42
CA VAL A 118 -15.30 16.35 12.29
C VAL A 118 -15.23 17.35 11.13
N GLU A 119 -14.57 18.48 11.34
CA GLU A 119 -14.31 19.46 10.28
C GLU A 119 -13.26 18.91 9.30
N LEU A 120 -13.68 18.61 8.07
CA LEU A 120 -12.86 17.88 7.10
C LEU A 120 -11.62 18.68 6.64
N ARG A 121 -11.72 20.00 6.49
CA ARG A 121 -10.60 20.82 6.01
C ARG A 121 -9.45 20.89 7.02
N PRO A 122 -9.67 21.25 8.30
CA PRO A 122 -8.64 21.20 9.33
C PRO A 122 -8.07 19.78 9.52
N LEU A 123 -8.91 18.73 9.41
CA LEU A 123 -8.48 17.36 9.46
C LEU A 123 -7.53 17.01 8.31
N ALA A 124 -7.86 17.42 7.08
CA ALA A 124 -6.99 17.20 5.93
C ALA A 124 -5.61 17.85 6.10
N ASP A 125 -5.57 19.08 6.64
CA ASP A 125 -4.31 19.78 6.89
C ASP A 125 -3.47 19.09 7.97
N ALA A 126 -4.10 18.63 9.04
CA ALA A 126 -3.44 17.85 10.10
C ALA A 126 -2.90 16.51 9.58
N VAL A 127 -3.69 15.77 8.80
CA VAL A 127 -3.28 14.51 8.16
C VAL A 127 -2.11 14.74 7.20
N ARG A 128 -2.17 15.79 6.39
CA ARG A 128 -1.08 16.15 5.46
C ARG A 128 0.22 16.40 6.20
N ALA A 129 0.17 17.10 7.32
CA ALA A 129 1.35 17.35 8.15
C ALA A 129 1.94 16.04 8.71
N VAL A 130 1.10 15.10 9.16
CA VAL A 130 1.53 13.78 9.61
C VAL A 130 2.20 13.02 8.47
N VAL A 131 1.58 12.95 7.30
CA VAL A 131 2.12 12.28 6.11
C VAL A 131 3.49 12.81 5.74
N LEU A 132 3.64 14.14 5.65
CA LEU A 132 4.91 14.77 5.29
C LEU A 132 6.02 14.52 6.33
N ARG A 133 5.66 14.49 7.60
CA ARG A 133 6.60 14.15 8.68
C ARG A 133 7.10 12.71 8.55
N GLU A 134 6.19 11.75 8.36
CA GLU A 134 6.52 10.32 8.22
C GLU A 134 7.36 10.05 6.96
N LEU A 135 6.99 10.66 5.83
CA LEU A 135 7.76 10.54 4.60
C LEU A 135 9.18 11.09 4.76
N ARG A 136 9.31 12.25 5.42
CA ARG A 136 10.62 12.86 5.68
C ARG A 136 11.47 12.01 6.63
N ALA A 137 10.86 11.35 7.59
CA ALA A 137 11.57 10.45 8.52
C ALA A 137 12.07 9.17 7.82
N LEU A 138 11.32 8.65 6.82
CA LEU A 138 11.64 7.41 6.12
C LEU A 138 12.55 7.61 4.90
N LEU A 139 12.28 8.65 4.12
CA LEU A 139 12.90 8.87 2.82
C LEU A 139 13.91 10.03 2.83
N GLY A 140 14.03 10.74 3.97
CA GLY A 140 14.75 11.99 4.03
C GLY A 140 13.98 13.17 3.40
N PRO A 141 14.54 14.40 3.46
CA PRO A 141 13.93 15.58 2.86
C PRO A 141 14.09 15.54 1.34
N ASP A 142 13.00 15.42 0.57
CA ASP A 142 13.00 15.63 -0.87
C ASP A 142 12.49 17.06 -1.16
N PRO A 143 13.33 17.94 -1.74
CA PRO A 143 12.91 19.32 -2.06
C PRO A 143 11.82 19.42 -3.12
N ALA A 144 11.61 18.34 -3.92
CA ALA A 144 10.57 18.28 -4.93
C ALA A 144 9.22 17.76 -4.38
N PHE A 145 9.21 17.18 -3.15
CA PHE A 145 8.00 16.63 -2.55
C PHE A 145 7.52 17.49 -1.37
N GLY A 146 6.32 18.05 -1.50
CA GLY A 146 5.73 18.92 -0.50
C GLY A 146 4.21 18.73 -0.35
N PRO A 147 3.52 19.67 0.29
CA PRO A 147 2.08 19.57 0.55
C PRO A 147 1.23 19.44 -0.73
N ALA A 148 1.67 20.01 -1.85
CA ALA A 148 0.95 19.97 -3.11
C ALA A 148 0.91 18.56 -3.73
N GLN A 149 1.89 17.70 -3.43
CA GLN A 149 1.97 16.34 -3.89
C GLN A 149 1.13 15.34 -3.06
N VAL A 150 0.53 15.82 -1.94
CA VAL A 150 -0.33 14.99 -1.07
C VAL A 150 -1.80 15.31 -1.35
N ALA A 151 -2.44 14.47 -2.16
CA ALA A 151 -3.87 14.55 -2.42
C ALA A 151 -4.65 13.75 -1.35
N ILE A 152 -5.68 14.36 -0.76
CA ILE A 152 -6.54 13.73 0.25
C ILE A 152 -7.97 13.79 -0.24
N ALA A 153 -8.64 12.62 -0.23
CA ALA A 153 -10.06 12.47 -0.50
C ALA A 153 -10.76 11.87 0.73
N PHE A 154 -11.87 12.46 1.14
CA PHE A 154 -12.78 11.82 2.11
C PHE A 154 -13.80 11.03 1.30
N VAL A 155 -13.71 9.70 1.39
CA VAL A 155 -14.56 8.77 0.61
C VAL A 155 -15.78 8.33 1.36
N ASP A 156 -15.80 8.48 2.71
CA ASP A 156 -16.95 8.17 3.53
C ASP A 156 -16.90 8.96 4.86
N VAL A 157 -18.07 9.06 5.51
CA VAL A 157 -18.26 9.64 6.85
C VAL A 157 -19.15 8.71 7.66
N VAL A 158 -18.63 8.20 8.76
CA VAL A 158 -19.33 7.19 9.58
C VAL A 158 -19.63 7.71 11.00
N PRO A 159 -20.72 7.27 11.64
CA PRO A 159 -20.94 7.56 13.05
C PRO A 159 -19.94 6.77 13.90
N GLY A 160 -19.25 7.47 14.81
CA GLY A 160 -18.29 6.87 15.75
C GLY A 160 -16.88 6.77 15.17
N ASP A 161 -16.13 5.77 15.65
CA ASP A 161 -14.71 5.58 15.30
C ASP A 161 -14.55 4.84 13.96
N PRO A 162 -14.00 5.48 12.92
CA PRO A 162 -13.86 4.86 11.59
C PRO A 162 -12.83 3.73 11.53
N ARG A 163 -12.08 3.45 12.60
CA ARG A 163 -11.12 2.35 12.67
C ARG A 163 -11.76 0.99 12.96
N VAL A 164 -13.02 0.99 13.41
CA VAL A 164 -13.77 -0.21 13.82
C VAL A 164 -14.94 -0.55 12.90
N VAL A 165 -15.02 0.12 11.75
CA VAL A 165 -16.05 -0.10 10.72
C VAL A 165 -15.54 -1.03 9.62
#